data_4a302254cee08d09ca02035c59bce5b3
#
_entry.id   4a302254cee08d09ca02035c59bce5b3
#
_cell.length_a   1.000
_cell.length_b   1.000
_cell.length_c   1.000
_cell.angle_alpha   90.00
_cell.angle_beta   90.00
_cell.angle_gamma   90.00
#
_symmetry.space_group_name_H-M   'P 1'
#
loop_
_entity.id
_entity.type
_entity.pdbx_description
1 polymer ?
#
loop_
_entity_poly.entity_id
_entity_poly.type
_entity_poly.pdbx_seq_one_letter_code
_entity_poly.pdbx_strand_id
1 'polypeptide(L)'
;MNGIFADSSLESLFKAETIAQETNTEMPFIAFIDLIEGWKTRCKNLHWSAPKKNVHEDLDKFMDALNSFEDSIVEDYQGTNGKFQPNAVKGTQCDCLNAIDLIKEVIIKTKEFYNTITDDIDYIGIKSETETFIHKLKVFAYLFSLDDVRPY
;
A
#
# COMPACT_ATOMS: atom_id res chain seq x y z
N MET A 1 4.00 -3.05 -21.10
CA MET A 1 4.21 -2.47 -20.38
C MET A 1 3.55 -2.17 -19.55
N ASN A 2 3.11 -1.92 -18.74
CA ASN A 2 2.99 -1.44 -17.85
C ASN A 2 2.43 -1.38 -16.77
N GLY A 3 2.12 -1.20 -15.84
CA GLY A 3 1.75 -0.95 -14.55
C GLY A 3 1.73 0.49 -14.34
N ILE A 4 1.47 0.96 -13.15
CA ILE A 4 1.37 2.32 -12.90
C ILE A 4 2.54 3.07 -13.34
N PHE A 5 3.61 2.46 -13.26
CA PHE A 5 4.81 3.07 -13.66
C PHE A 5 5.34 2.39 -14.89
N ALA A 6 4.53 1.75 -15.55
CA ALA A 6 4.78 1.01 -16.49
C ALA A 6 5.43 1.05 -17.51
N ASP A 7 5.74 0.71 -18.10
CA ASP A 7 6.19 0.35 -18.90
C ASP A 7 6.98 0.88 -19.38
N SER A 8 7.08 0.68 -19.75
CA SER A 8 7.80 1.01 -20.24
C SER A 8 8.03 2.05 -20.29
N SER A 9 7.50 2.29 -20.15
CA SER A 9 7.89 3.37 -20.30
C SER A 9 7.08 4.38 -19.83
N LEU A 10 7.50 4.91 -18.76
CA LEU A 10 6.99 6.10 -18.26
C LEU A 10 6.99 7.16 -19.29
N GLU A 11 8.04 7.18 -20.12
CA GLU A 11 8.12 8.12 -21.17
C GLU A 11 6.94 8.12 -22.09
N SER A 12 6.41 6.95 -22.40
CA SER A 12 5.24 6.87 -23.24
C SER A 12 4.00 7.45 -22.57
N LEU A 13 4.01 7.59 -21.25
CA LEU A 13 2.89 8.17 -20.55
C LEU A 13 2.80 9.67 -20.72
N PHE A 14 3.90 10.31 -21.16
CA PHE A 14 3.95 11.76 -21.30
C PHE A 14 3.84 12.22 -22.75
N LYS A 15 3.52 11.32 -23.66
CA LYS A 15 3.34 11.65 -25.05
C LYS A 15 1.87 11.88 -25.36
N ALA A 16 1.61 12.60 -26.44
CA ALA A 16 0.23 12.95 -26.80
C ALA A 16 -0.66 11.73 -26.97
N GLU A 17 -0.13 10.69 -27.59
CA GLU A 17 -0.94 9.51 -27.83
C GLU A 17 -1.13 8.69 -26.58
N THR A 18 -0.59 9.14 -25.44
CA THR A 18 -0.58 8.35 -24.24
C THR A 18 -1.54 8.84 -23.17
N ILE A 19 -2.48 9.70 -23.50
CA ILE A 19 -3.46 10.15 -22.51
C ILE A 19 -4.17 8.96 -21.88
N ALA A 20 -4.55 7.98 -22.70
CA ALA A 20 -5.16 6.76 -22.21
C ALA A 20 -4.19 5.95 -21.34
N GLN A 21 -2.89 5.97 -21.68
CA GLN A 21 -1.88 5.27 -20.91
C GLN A 21 -1.65 5.95 -19.56
N GLU A 22 -1.69 7.27 -19.51
CA GLU A 22 -1.62 8.00 -18.24
C GLU A 22 -2.75 7.56 -17.33
N THR A 23 -3.96 7.48 -17.85
CA THR A 23 -5.12 7.00 -17.10
C THR A 23 -4.90 5.58 -16.62
N ASN A 24 -4.40 4.69 -17.51
CA ASN A 24 -4.12 3.32 -17.15
C ASN A 24 -3.01 3.20 -16.12
N THR A 25 -2.03 4.12 -16.15
CA THR A 25 -0.96 4.13 -15.17
C THR A 25 -1.48 4.59 -13.80
N GLU A 26 -2.38 5.57 -13.80
CA GLU A 26 -2.95 6.06 -12.56
C GLU A 26 -3.80 5.02 -11.84
N MET A 27 -4.58 4.24 -12.59
CA MET A 27 -5.48 3.26 -12.01
C MET A 27 -4.78 2.22 -11.11
N PRO A 28 -3.64 1.63 -11.49
CA PRO A 28 -2.93 0.73 -10.59
C PRO A 28 -2.48 1.38 -9.29
N PHE A 29 -2.06 2.64 -9.33
CA PHE A 29 -1.66 3.34 -8.12
C PHE A 29 -2.87 3.56 -7.22
N ILE A 30 -3.96 4.07 -7.75
CA ILE A 30 -5.19 4.30 -6.98
C ILE A 30 -5.72 2.98 -6.44
N ALA A 31 -5.66 1.91 -7.23
CA ALA A 31 -6.08 0.59 -6.78
C ALA A 31 -5.25 0.12 -5.57
N PHE A 32 -3.96 0.42 -5.56
CA PHE A 32 -3.11 0.10 -4.41
C PHE A 32 -3.49 0.94 -3.19
N ILE A 33 -3.78 2.23 -3.38
CA ILE A 33 -4.24 3.08 -2.28
C ILE A 33 -5.57 2.58 -1.74
N ASP A 34 -6.48 2.13 -2.62
CA ASP A 34 -7.73 1.51 -2.19
C ASP A 34 -7.48 0.28 -1.30
N LEU A 35 -6.47 -0.53 -1.63
CA LEU A 35 -6.10 -1.66 -0.78
C LEU A 35 -5.63 -1.19 0.60
N ILE A 36 -4.76 -0.17 0.63
CA ILE A 36 -4.26 0.36 1.90
C ILE A 36 -5.42 0.85 2.78
N GLU A 37 -6.38 1.56 2.21
CA GLU A 37 -7.53 2.04 2.96
C GLU A 37 -8.35 0.89 3.54
N GLY A 38 -8.53 -0.17 2.78
CA GLY A 38 -9.18 -1.39 3.26
C GLY A 38 -8.40 -2.06 4.37
N TRP A 39 -7.08 -2.13 4.25
CA TRP A 39 -6.21 -2.69 5.28
C TRP A 39 -6.27 -1.88 6.57
N LYS A 40 -6.31 -0.55 6.46
CA LYS A 40 -6.42 0.33 7.62
C LYS A 40 -7.70 0.07 8.38
N THR A 41 -8.81 -0.03 7.66
CA THR A 41 -10.10 -0.33 8.26
C THR A 41 -10.08 -1.69 8.95
N ARG A 42 -9.55 -2.71 8.29
CA ARG A 42 -9.47 -4.05 8.87
C ARG A 42 -8.52 -4.09 10.06
N CYS A 43 -7.39 -3.43 9.96
CA CYS A 43 -6.43 -3.33 11.06
C CYS A 43 -7.09 -2.71 12.31
N LYS A 44 -7.87 -1.66 12.11
CA LYS A 44 -8.59 -1.01 13.22
C LYS A 44 -9.59 -1.98 13.86
N ASN A 45 -10.32 -2.72 13.05
CA ASN A 45 -11.28 -3.70 13.57
C ASN A 45 -10.57 -4.79 14.36
N LEU A 46 -9.46 -5.29 13.86
CA LEU A 46 -8.67 -6.30 14.56
C LEU A 46 -8.05 -5.75 15.86
N HIS A 47 -7.63 -4.49 15.83
CA HIS A 47 -7.09 -3.79 16.99
C HIS A 47 -8.15 -3.71 18.11
N TRP A 48 -9.39 -3.34 17.77
CA TRP A 48 -10.46 -3.27 18.75
C TRP A 48 -10.82 -4.63 19.33
N SER A 49 -10.74 -5.68 18.54
CA SER A 49 -11.11 -7.03 18.94
C SER A 49 -9.92 -7.91 19.29
N ALA A 50 -8.76 -7.31 19.50
CA ALA A 50 -7.52 -8.07 19.76
C ALA A 50 -7.68 -8.93 21.02
N PRO A 51 -7.21 -10.19 20.96
CA PRO A 51 -7.37 -11.13 22.09
C PRO A 51 -6.46 -10.81 23.27
N LYS A 52 -5.37 -10.09 23.04
CA LYS A 52 -4.39 -9.76 24.04
C LYS A 52 -3.84 -8.36 23.84
N LYS A 53 -3.29 -7.80 24.91
CA LYS A 53 -2.76 -6.43 24.91
C LYS A 53 -1.61 -6.27 23.92
N ASN A 54 -0.71 -7.23 23.83
CA ASN A 54 0.41 -7.14 22.91
C ASN A 54 -0.04 -7.10 21.44
N VAL A 55 -1.04 -7.89 21.10
CA VAL A 55 -1.62 -7.86 19.74
C VAL A 55 -2.25 -6.50 19.48
N HIS A 56 -3.00 -5.99 20.44
CA HIS A 56 -3.63 -4.67 20.36
C HIS A 56 -2.59 -3.57 20.10
N GLU A 57 -1.49 -3.59 20.84
CA GLU A 57 -0.43 -2.59 20.71
C GLU A 57 0.33 -2.71 19.38
N ASP A 58 0.62 -3.93 18.94
CA ASP A 58 1.32 -4.13 17.67
C ASP A 58 0.46 -3.76 16.47
N LEU A 59 -0.85 -4.01 16.54
CA LEU A 59 -1.77 -3.56 15.50
C LEU A 59 -1.87 -2.04 15.43
N ASP A 60 -1.80 -1.36 16.58
CA ASP A 60 -1.80 0.09 16.63
C ASP A 60 -0.56 0.66 15.92
N LYS A 61 0.60 0.08 16.21
CA LYS A 61 1.84 0.47 15.53
C LYS A 61 1.80 0.18 14.03
N PHE A 62 1.18 -0.93 13.66
CA PHE A 62 1.03 -1.29 12.25
C PHE A 62 0.13 -0.28 11.53
N MET A 63 -0.95 0.16 12.18
CA MET A 63 -1.81 1.20 11.63
C MET A 63 -1.02 2.48 11.36
N ASP A 64 -0.17 2.89 12.31
CA ASP A 64 0.66 4.08 12.14
C ASP A 64 1.61 3.93 10.95
N ALA A 65 2.19 2.74 10.78
CA ALA A 65 3.08 2.47 9.66
C ALA A 65 2.32 2.53 8.32
N LEU A 66 1.11 2.00 8.27
CA LEU A 66 0.26 2.08 7.06
C LEU A 66 -0.05 3.54 6.71
N ASN A 67 -0.44 4.33 7.71
CA ASN A 67 -0.75 5.74 7.49
C ASN A 67 0.46 6.52 6.97
N SER A 68 1.62 6.33 7.59
CA SER A 68 2.83 7.05 7.20
C SER A 68 3.27 6.69 5.79
N PHE A 69 3.23 5.40 5.46
CA PHE A 69 3.59 4.93 4.14
C PHE A 69 2.64 5.50 3.08
N GLU A 70 1.34 5.41 3.34
CA GLU A 70 0.32 5.89 2.41
C GLU A 70 0.51 7.37 2.11
N ASP A 71 0.61 8.19 3.16
CA ASP A 71 0.76 9.63 2.98
C ASP A 71 2.00 9.96 2.16
N SER A 72 3.11 9.29 2.46
CA SER A 72 4.37 9.54 1.78
C SER A 72 4.27 9.26 0.29
N ILE A 73 3.75 8.10 -0.11
CA ILE A 73 3.68 7.75 -1.53
C ILE A 73 2.61 8.55 -2.27
N VAL A 74 1.50 8.88 -1.61
CA VAL A 74 0.44 9.68 -2.23
C VAL A 74 0.93 11.10 -2.51
N GLU A 75 1.61 11.71 -1.55
CA GLU A 75 2.13 13.06 -1.75
C GLU A 75 3.18 13.11 -2.86
N ASP A 76 4.07 12.13 -2.89
CA ASP A 76 5.07 12.02 -3.94
C ASP A 76 4.40 11.83 -5.31
N TYR A 77 3.45 10.91 -5.41
CA TYR A 77 2.73 10.65 -6.65
C TYR A 77 2.01 11.90 -7.15
N GLN A 78 1.31 12.59 -6.28
CA GLN A 78 0.59 13.82 -6.65
C GLN A 78 1.54 14.95 -7.02
N GLY A 79 2.74 14.98 -6.44
CA GLY A 79 3.78 15.93 -6.81
C GLY A 79 4.20 15.78 -8.27
N THR A 80 4.22 14.55 -8.78
CA THR A 80 4.57 14.28 -10.17
C THR A 80 3.37 14.37 -11.11
N ASN A 81 2.22 13.84 -10.69
CA ASN A 81 1.09 13.60 -11.59
C ASN A 81 -0.10 14.54 -11.38
N GLY A 82 -0.06 15.38 -10.36
CA GLY A 82 -1.19 16.25 -10.03
C GLY A 82 -2.14 15.61 -9.02
N LYS A 83 -3.05 16.41 -8.52
CA LYS A 83 -3.97 16.01 -7.44
C LYS A 83 -4.99 15.00 -7.89
N PHE A 84 -5.32 14.07 -7.01
CA PHE A 84 -6.45 13.17 -7.22
C PHE A 84 -7.76 13.94 -7.23
N GLN A 85 -8.75 13.40 -7.90
CA GLN A 85 -10.13 13.85 -7.74
C GLN A 85 -10.59 13.49 -6.32
N PRO A 86 -11.45 14.31 -5.69
CA PRO A 86 -11.84 14.07 -4.30
C PRO A 86 -12.46 12.72 -3.99
N ASN A 87 -13.00 12.05 -5.01
CA ASN A 87 -13.66 10.75 -4.84
C ASN A 87 -12.88 9.61 -5.48
N ALA A 88 -11.59 9.82 -5.76
CA ALA A 88 -10.78 8.83 -6.46
C ALA A 88 -10.53 7.57 -5.62
N VAL A 89 -10.31 7.74 -4.32
CA VAL A 89 -10.00 6.64 -3.40
C VAL A 89 -11.24 6.29 -2.62
N LYS A 90 -11.64 5.02 -2.66
CA LYS A 90 -12.86 4.52 -2.01
C LYS A 90 -12.59 3.44 -1.01
N GLY A 91 -11.48 2.75 -1.14
CA GLY A 91 -11.13 1.63 -0.29
C GLY A 91 -11.65 0.31 -0.85
N THR A 92 -10.84 -0.73 -0.69
CA THR A 92 -11.21 -2.10 -1.07
C THR A 92 -11.40 -2.90 0.21
N GLN A 93 -12.54 -3.56 0.35
CA GLN A 93 -12.80 -4.35 1.55
C GLN A 93 -11.76 -5.44 1.73
N CYS A 94 -11.24 -5.57 2.95
CA CYS A 94 -10.32 -6.62 3.35
C CYS A 94 -11.03 -7.54 4.34
N ASP A 95 -10.98 -8.84 4.09
CA ASP A 95 -11.71 -9.84 4.90
C ASP A 95 -10.79 -10.70 5.77
N CYS A 96 -9.55 -10.29 5.98
CA CYS A 96 -8.64 -11.05 6.84
C CYS A 96 -9.20 -11.18 8.25
N LEU A 97 -9.07 -12.39 8.85
CA LEU A 97 -9.68 -12.72 10.12
C LEU A 97 -8.75 -12.49 11.32
N ASN A 98 -7.46 -12.31 11.08
CA ASN A 98 -6.49 -12.10 12.15
C ASN A 98 -5.29 -11.32 11.61
N ALA A 99 -4.41 -10.90 12.52
CA ALA A 99 -3.25 -10.08 12.17
C ALA A 99 -2.25 -10.81 11.27
N ILE A 100 -2.10 -12.12 11.42
CA ILE A 100 -1.19 -12.90 10.57
C ILE A 100 -1.68 -12.91 9.13
N ASP A 101 -2.96 -13.15 8.91
CA ASP A 101 -3.52 -13.15 7.56
C ASP A 101 -3.43 -11.76 6.94
N LEU A 102 -3.68 -10.72 7.74
CA LEU A 102 -3.58 -9.35 7.27
C LEU A 102 -2.16 -9.02 6.82
N ILE A 103 -1.15 -9.30 7.66
CA ILE A 103 0.22 -8.95 7.31
C ILE A 103 0.71 -9.72 6.08
N LYS A 104 0.27 -10.97 5.91
CA LYS A 104 0.61 -11.76 4.72
C LYS A 104 0.04 -11.12 3.46
N GLU A 105 -1.22 -10.72 3.51
CA GLU A 105 -1.84 -10.07 2.35
C GLU A 105 -1.13 -8.76 2.02
N VAL A 106 -0.84 -7.95 3.04
CA VAL A 106 -0.17 -6.66 2.85
C VAL A 106 1.21 -6.87 2.21
N ILE A 107 1.97 -7.86 2.68
CA ILE A 107 3.30 -8.15 2.12
C ILE A 107 3.18 -8.54 0.64
N ILE A 108 2.27 -9.46 0.32
CA ILE A 108 2.13 -9.95 -1.05
C ILE A 108 1.74 -8.81 -1.99
N LYS A 109 0.73 -8.04 -1.62
CA LYS A 109 0.22 -6.96 -2.47
C LYS A 109 1.22 -5.81 -2.60
N THR A 110 1.94 -5.50 -1.53
CA THR A 110 2.95 -4.45 -1.56
C THR A 110 4.11 -4.85 -2.48
N LYS A 111 4.52 -6.12 -2.47
CA LYS A 111 5.54 -6.61 -3.40
C LYS A 111 5.06 -6.56 -4.84
N GLU A 112 3.80 -6.91 -5.09
CA GLU A 112 3.21 -6.77 -6.42
C GLU A 112 3.25 -5.32 -6.89
N PHE A 113 2.84 -4.41 -6.02
CA PHE A 113 2.91 -2.98 -6.32
C PHE A 113 4.35 -2.55 -6.61
N TYR A 114 5.30 -2.94 -5.78
CA TYR A 114 6.71 -2.61 -5.97
C TYR A 114 7.19 -3.00 -7.36
N ASN A 115 6.78 -4.17 -7.83
CA ASN A 115 7.20 -4.68 -9.14
C ASN A 115 6.60 -3.91 -10.32
N THR A 116 5.59 -3.07 -10.08
CA THR A 116 5.04 -2.21 -11.12
C THR A 116 5.76 -0.87 -11.23
N ILE A 117 6.60 -0.52 -10.25
CA ILE A 117 7.26 0.78 -10.23
C ILE A 117 8.47 0.77 -11.16
N THR A 118 8.51 1.74 -12.08
CA THR A 118 9.64 1.86 -13.01
C THR A 118 10.85 2.48 -12.30
N ASP A 119 12.01 2.35 -12.92
CA ASP A 119 13.25 2.96 -12.40
C ASP A 119 13.41 4.42 -12.80
N ASP A 120 12.34 5.05 -13.26
CA ASP A 120 12.37 6.46 -13.64
C ASP A 120 12.59 7.34 -12.40
N ILE A 121 13.35 8.41 -12.59
CA ILE A 121 13.72 9.32 -11.50
C ILE A 121 12.50 9.94 -10.83
N ASP A 122 11.39 10.11 -11.56
CA ASP A 122 10.18 10.69 -10.99
C ASP A 122 9.49 9.77 -9.99
N TYR A 123 9.82 8.47 -10.01
CA TYR A 123 9.18 7.48 -9.13
C TYR A 123 10.17 6.78 -8.20
N ILE A 124 11.44 7.21 -8.22
CA ILE A 124 12.46 6.57 -7.39
C ILE A 124 12.16 6.75 -5.90
N GLY A 125 11.54 7.85 -5.52
CA GLY A 125 11.13 8.10 -4.15
C GLY A 125 10.08 7.12 -3.68
N ILE A 126 9.05 6.90 -4.51
CA ILE A 126 7.99 5.94 -4.20
C ILE A 126 8.59 4.53 -4.10
N LYS A 127 9.49 4.19 -5.01
CA LYS A 127 10.14 2.88 -5.00
C LYS A 127 10.93 2.66 -3.72
N SER A 128 11.71 3.66 -3.33
CA SER A 128 12.52 3.61 -2.11
C SER A 128 11.67 3.51 -0.85
N GLU A 129 10.59 4.29 -0.78
CA GLU A 129 9.65 4.23 0.34
C GLU A 129 8.99 2.86 0.43
N THR A 130 8.65 2.28 -0.71
CA THR A 130 8.03 0.95 -0.75
C THR A 130 9.01 -0.12 -0.26
N GLU A 131 10.28 -0.02 -0.64
CA GLU A 131 11.32 -0.93 -0.12
C GLU A 131 11.42 -0.85 1.40
N THR A 132 11.45 0.37 1.93
CA THR A 132 11.51 0.59 3.36
C THR A 132 10.29 0.01 4.06
N PHE A 133 9.12 0.21 3.46
CA PHE A 133 7.88 -0.32 4.01
C PHE A 133 7.86 -1.86 4.02
N ILE A 134 8.33 -2.49 2.94
CA ILE A 134 8.43 -3.95 2.88
C ILE A 134 9.31 -4.47 4.02
N HIS A 135 10.40 -3.76 4.31
CA HIS A 135 11.26 -4.13 5.45
C HIS A 135 10.47 -4.06 6.76
N LYS A 136 9.72 -2.99 6.98
CA LYS A 136 8.88 -2.85 8.18
C LYS A 136 7.84 -3.95 8.25
N LEU A 137 7.25 -4.33 7.14
CA LEU A 137 6.27 -5.42 7.10
C LEU A 137 6.85 -6.74 7.57
N LYS A 138 8.10 -7.02 7.21
CA LYS A 138 8.79 -8.22 7.68
C LYS A 138 8.95 -8.20 9.20
N VAL A 139 9.26 -7.04 9.76
CA VAL A 139 9.38 -6.90 11.22
C VAL A 139 8.00 -7.11 11.88
N PHE A 140 6.93 -6.55 11.33
CA PHE A 140 5.59 -6.80 11.86
C PHE A 140 5.19 -8.26 11.73
N ALA A 141 5.54 -8.92 10.63
CA ALA A 141 5.27 -10.34 10.48
C ALA A 141 5.95 -11.15 11.58
N TYR A 142 7.18 -10.79 11.92
CA TYR A 142 7.89 -11.42 13.02
C TYR A 142 7.18 -11.17 14.35
N LEU A 143 6.81 -9.91 14.64
CA LEU A 143 6.13 -9.57 15.89
C LEU A 143 4.81 -10.30 16.03
N PHE A 144 4.00 -10.32 14.96
CA PHE A 144 2.73 -11.03 14.98
C PHE A 144 2.91 -12.54 15.14
N SER A 145 4.04 -13.09 14.68
CA SER A 145 4.32 -14.51 14.88
C SER A 145 4.60 -14.85 16.35
N LEU A 146 5.03 -13.85 17.12
CA LEU A 146 5.28 -14.02 18.56
C LEU A 146 4.00 -13.80 19.38
N ASP A 147 3.03 -13.10 18.81
CA ASP A 147 1.77 -12.78 19.47
C ASP A 147 0.79 -13.94 19.29
N ASP A 148 -0.13 -14.11 20.21
CA ASP A 148 -1.27 -14.98 19.99
C ASP A 148 -2.37 -14.16 19.37
N VAL A 149 -2.41 -14.16 18.04
CA VAL A 149 -3.33 -13.33 17.26
C VAL A 149 -4.60 -14.06 16.87
N ARG A 150 -4.75 -15.30 17.28
CA ARG A 150 -5.91 -16.13 16.92
C ARG A 150 -7.14 -15.65 17.69
N PRO A 151 -8.31 -15.63 17.05
CA PRO A 151 -9.54 -15.33 17.78
C PRO A 151 -9.82 -16.42 18.82
N TYR A 152 -10.58 -16.08 19.81
CA TYR A 152 -10.95 -17.00 20.88
C TYR A 152 -11.83 -18.13 20.38
#